data_f574f644b9a6c6dc7707d22607e729ae
#
_entry.id   f574f644b9a6c6dc7707d22607e729ae
#
_cell.length_a   1.000
_cell.length_b   1.000
_cell.length_c   1.000
_cell.angle_alpha   90.00
_cell.angle_beta   90.00
_cell.angle_gamma   90.00
#
_symmetry.space_group_name_H-M   'P 1'
#
loop_
_entity.id
_entity.type
_entity.pdbx_description
1 polymer ?
#
loop_
_entity_poly.entity_id
_entity_poly.type
_entity_poly.pdbx_seq_one_letter_code
_entity_poly.pdbx_strand_id
1 'polypeptide(L)'
;QGLSRRYASPEQFRCAMDKMYGRKSSETLDERMDIYSLGAVFYRMMSGYLPDAQNGVPYALSQIDIPYADGLKRIVDKAMDRDVSRRFRTAKQMEEALSHMEKYDPKYRRLTNLQILTATAWGFCILAGIFLIASGVRQRGKELWQQEYQEFYAVVGSGDSENIIREGTELLNNSSLQGYMKRNKEQKAEVLHAVGDGYFYSEQYDTAGKYYEEALSCDSRNSLYVRDYMTAMARNGSPVDVWTIQSEYPEAAIDEAATVFVQAQSMYAKGDQKSAVSLCEEALGKSMDAELNAQIYLLEAELYLEQGDINSAADAAAQAVKLDESSNVLRKAAVTAYQAGNEERIGTVKNQWYRQALAYYEMLCQKNDPSYEDRLGRALLLRVLGKYRDSTDVLEEMKIDYPKDYKVQMWICYNYLDEASEEGTYSNVS
;
A
#
# COMPACT_ATOMS: atom_id res chain seq x y z
N GLN A 1 17.25 83.21 25.49
CA GLN A 1 17.26 82.59 24.19
C GLN A 1 15.83 82.74 23.63
N GLY A 2 15.69 83.49 22.52
CA GLY A 2 14.42 83.76 21.90
C GLY A 2 13.90 82.48 21.21
N LEU A 3 12.82 81.95 21.71
CA LEU A 3 12.11 80.80 21.08
C LEU A 3 11.46 81.30 19.79
N SER A 4 11.79 80.68 18.65
CA SER A 4 11.13 81.03 17.41
C SER A 4 9.69 80.49 17.42
N ARG A 5 8.72 81.28 17.69
CA ARG A 5 7.29 80.92 17.78
C ARG A 5 6.78 80.14 16.55
N ARG A 6 7.45 80.27 15.42
CA ARG A 6 6.98 79.77 14.13
C ARG A 6 7.48 78.32 13.85
N TYR A 7 8.56 77.85 14.51
CA TYR A 7 9.19 76.55 14.25
C TYR A 7 9.29 75.70 15.51
N ALA A 8 8.98 76.26 16.68
CA ALA A 8 9.00 75.52 17.94
C ALA A 8 7.88 74.46 17.98
N SER A 9 8.16 73.37 18.62
CA SER A 9 7.15 72.32 18.83
C SER A 9 6.08 72.76 19.84
N PRO A 10 4.86 72.22 19.78
CA PRO A 10 3.77 72.60 20.72
C PRO A 10 4.18 72.46 22.19
N GLU A 11 4.94 71.43 22.56
CA GLU A 11 5.41 71.20 23.93
C GLU A 11 6.49 72.21 24.33
N GLN A 12 7.39 72.63 23.42
CA GLN A 12 8.35 73.67 23.67
C GLN A 12 7.64 75.00 23.92
N PHE A 13 6.62 75.30 23.12
CA PHE A 13 5.83 76.51 23.27
C PHE A 13 5.06 76.51 24.60
N ARG A 14 4.39 75.39 24.97
CA ARG A 14 3.70 75.29 26.27
C ARG A 14 4.67 75.44 27.42
N CYS A 15 5.83 74.79 27.40
CA CYS A 15 6.85 74.96 28.41
C CYS A 15 7.36 76.40 28.55
N ALA A 16 7.55 77.12 27.44
CA ALA A 16 7.98 78.49 27.47
C ALA A 16 6.89 79.46 28.06
N MET A 17 5.63 79.22 27.72
CA MET A 17 4.50 79.92 28.26
C MET A 17 4.34 79.68 29.78
N ASP A 18 4.45 78.44 30.24
CA ASP A 18 4.39 78.17 31.67
C ASP A 18 5.48 78.87 32.45
N LYS A 19 6.73 78.86 31.92
CA LYS A 19 7.85 79.60 32.51
C LYS A 19 7.56 81.10 32.55
N MET A 20 7.01 81.65 31.51
CA MET A 20 6.65 83.14 31.44
C MET A 20 5.58 83.52 32.46
N TYR A 21 4.64 82.61 32.75
CA TYR A 21 3.60 82.78 33.75
C TYR A 21 3.96 82.31 35.16
N GLY A 22 5.24 81.91 35.38
CA GLY A 22 5.72 81.42 36.67
C GLY A 22 5.13 80.06 37.08
N ARG A 23 4.63 79.29 36.13
CA ARG A 23 4.07 77.91 36.36
C ARG A 23 5.10 76.86 36.18
N LYS A 24 4.97 75.76 36.90
CA LYS A 24 5.80 74.58 36.70
C LYS A 24 5.24 73.78 35.49
N SER A 25 6.01 73.66 34.43
CA SER A 25 5.60 72.89 33.26
C SER A 25 5.59 71.38 33.56
N SER A 26 4.56 70.72 33.08
CA SER A 26 4.45 69.23 33.10
C SER A 26 4.99 68.63 31.83
N GLU A 27 5.44 69.38 30.85
CA GLU A 27 5.93 68.89 29.56
C GLU A 27 7.33 68.28 29.67
N THR A 28 7.54 67.12 29.11
CA THR A 28 8.84 66.54 28.98
C THR A 28 9.42 66.95 27.61
N LEU A 29 10.56 67.60 27.62
CA LEU A 29 11.25 68.01 26.41
C LEU A 29 12.32 66.99 26.09
N ASP A 30 12.26 66.39 24.87
CA ASP A 30 13.21 65.40 24.38
C ASP A 30 13.61 65.71 22.91
N GLU A 31 14.42 64.90 22.28
CA GLU A 31 14.92 65.06 20.90
C GLU A 31 13.81 65.16 19.83
N ARG A 32 12.60 64.69 20.12
CA ARG A 32 11.45 64.80 19.19
C ARG A 32 10.97 66.18 18.94
N MET A 33 11.32 67.15 19.80
CA MET A 33 11.07 68.57 19.54
C MET A 33 11.90 69.09 18.36
N ASP A 34 13.14 68.62 18.20
CA ASP A 34 14.00 69.06 17.10
C ASP A 34 13.51 68.43 15.78
N ILE A 35 13.01 67.18 15.83
CA ILE A 35 12.35 66.56 14.70
C ILE A 35 11.13 67.35 14.23
N TYR A 36 10.30 67.87 15.18
CA TYR A 36 9.21 68.74 14.82
C TYR A 36 9.72 70.06 14.18
N SER A 37 10.73 70.71 14.76
CA SER A 37 11.31 71.96 14.25
C SER A 37 11.89 71.77 12.84
N LEU A 38 12.57 70.63 12.57
CA LEU A 38 13.06 70.28 11.23
C LEU A 38 11.89 70.05 10.26
N GLY A 39 10.85 69.35 10.70
CA GLY A 39 9.62 69.13 9.95
C GLY A 39 8.94 70.52 9.60
N ALA A 40 8.91 71.46 10.56
CA ALA A 40 8.35 72.78 10.35
C ALA A 40 9.15 73.59 9.29
N VAL A 41 10.45 73.45 9.24
CA VAL A 41 11.28 74.00 8.17
C VAL A 41 10.91 73.41 6.81
N PHE A 42 10.88 72.11 6.70
CA PHE A 42 10.47 71.41 5.45
C PHE A 42 9.04 71.80 5.05
N TYR A 43 8.11 71.89 6.00
CA TYR A 43 6.75 72.27 5.75
C TYR A 43 6.70 73.69 5.13
N ARG A 44 7.43 74.65 5.69
CA ARG A 44 7.56 75.98 5.14
C ARG A 44 8.13 76.06 3.77
N MET A 45 9.20 75.28 3.53
CA MET A 45 9.85 75.24 2.23
C MET A 45 8.94 74.65 1.14
N MET A 46 8.16 73.64 1.47
CA MET A 46 7.32 72.90 0.52
C MET A 46 5.97 73.61 0.27
N SER A 47 5.33 74.11 1.31
CA SER A 47 3.96 74.71 1.22
C SER A 47 3.93 76.19 1.05
N GLY A 48 5.01 76.89 1.42
CA GLY A 48 4.99 78.32 1.52
C GLY A 48 4.28 78.89 2.78
N TYR A 49 3.53 78.08 3.52
CA TYR A 49 2.84 78.46 4.73
C TYR A 49 3.75 78.44 5.95
N LEU A 50 3.47 79.30 6.93
CA LEU A 50 4.15 79.34 8.22
C LEU A 50 3.42 78.42 9.21
N PRO A 51 4.09 77.39 9.80
CA PRO A 51 3.52 76.70 10.93
C PRO A 51 3.51 77.60 12.17
N ASP A 52 2.54 77.43 13.06
CA ASP A 52 2.43 78.09 14.32
C ASP A 52 2.35 77.15 15.48
N ALA A 53 3.26 77.24 16.44
CA ALA A 53 3.33 76.39 17.61
C ALA A 53 2.03 76.34 18.41
N GLN A 54 1.24 77.44 18.36
CA GLN A 54 -0.03 77.54 19.06
C GLN A 54 -1.19 76.95 18.28
N ASN A 55 -1.27 77.23 16.98
CA ASN A 55 -2.39 76.86 16.12
C ASN A 55 -2.06 75.66 15.24
N GLY A 56 -0.77 75.25 15.18
CA GLY A 56 -0.27 74.15 14.35
C GLY A 56 -0.15 74.51 12.87
N VAL A 57 -0.30 73.58 11.98
CA VAL A 57 -0.30 73.83 10.54
C VAL A 57 -1.74 74.03 10.04
N PRO A 58 -1.96 74.93 9.09
CA PRO A 58 -3.30 75.17 8.55
C PRO A 58 -3.86 73.94 7.81
N TYR A 59 -2.98 73.19 7.14
CA TYR A 59 -3.34 71.96 6.44
C TYR A 59 -2.14 70.98 6.48
N ALA A 60 -2.40 69.64 6.53
CA ALA A 60 -1.34 68.67 6.36
C ALA A 60 -0.81 68.73 4.91
N LEU A 61 0.51 68.56 4.72
CA LEU A 61 1.11 68.57 3.36
C LEU A 61 0.48 67.50 2.44
N SER A 62 0.08 66.36 2.99
CA SER A 62 -0.63 65.33 2.26
C SER A 62 -1.99 65.73 1.71
N GLN A 63 -2.55 66.87 2.20
CA GLN A 63 -3.84 67.43 1.77
C GLN A 63 -3.69 68.63 0.81
N ILE A 64 -2.44 69.09 0.58
CA ILE A 64 -2.14 70.20 -0.29
C ILE A 64 -1.62 69.66 -1.64
N ASP A 65 -2.18 70.22 -2.74
CA ASP A 65 -1.69 69.94 -4.07
C ASP A 65 -0.43 70.74 -4.37
N ILE A 66 0.73 70.12 -4.12
CA ILE A 66 2.07 70.66 -4.33
C ILE A 66 2.94 69.66 -5.03
N PRO A 67 3.91 70.02 -5.85
CA PRO A 67 4.69 69.14 -6.72
C PRO A 67 5.78 68.35 -5.97
N TYR A 68 5.42 67.70 -4.87
CA TYR A 68 6.32 66.83 -4.08
C TYR A 68 5.71 65.44 -3.92
N ALA A 69 6.58 64.45 -3.79
CA ALA A 69 6.15 63.08 -3.60
C ALA A 69 5.28 62.90 -2.35
N ASP A 70 4.20 62.14 -2.46
CA ASP A 70 3.27 61.88 -1.36
C ASP A 70 3.95 61.23 -0.14
N GLY A 71 4.98 60.42 -0.37
CA GLY A 71 5.79 59.83 0.70
C GLY A 71 6.52 60.92 1.51
N LEU A 72 7.14 61.91 0.84
CA LEU A 72 7.82 63.05 1.49
C LEU A 72 6.84 63.91 2.30
N LYS A 73 5.68 64.24 1.70
CA LYS A 73 4.61 65.00 2.39
C LYS A 73 4.21 64.32 3.70
N ARG A 74 4.00 63.01 3.68
CA ARG A 74 3.62 62.24 4.86
C ARG A 74 4.73 62.11 5.91
N ILE A 75 5.99 62.08 5.50
CA ILE A 75 7.12 62.11 6.44
C ILE A 75 7.16 63.43 7.19
N VAL A 76 6.97 64.53 6.48
CA VAL A 76 6.93 65.85 7.11
C VAL A 76 5.71 66.01 8.01
N ASP A 77 4.51 65.57 7.56
CA ASP A 77 3.30 65.58 8.39
C ASP A 77 3.49 64.78 9.69
N LYS A 78 4.13 63.59 9.59
CA LYS A 78 4.46 62.76 10.76
C LYS A 78 5.48 63.41 11.68
N ALA A 79 6.49 64.06 11.15
CA ALA A 79 7.46 64.79 11.96
C ALA A 79 6.80 65.95 12.74
N MET A 80 5.76 66.57 12.17
CA MET A 80 4.99 67.70 12.74
C MET A 80 3.70 67.27 13.46
N ASP A 81 3.51 65.97 13.77
CA ASP A 81 2.34 65.51 14.51
C ASP A 81 2.28 66.24 15.87
N ARG A 82 1.06 66.68 16.26
CA ARG A 82 0.83 67.31 17.55
C ARG A 82 1.12 66.38 18.73
N ASP A 83 0.85 65.10 18.55
CA ASP A 83 1.17 64.08 19.54
C ASP A 83 2.62 63.64 19.37
N VAL A 84 3.44 63.93 20.36
CA VAL A 84 4.86 63.57 20.42
C VAL A 84 5.08 62.09 20.21
N SER A 85 4.14 61.24 20.68
CA SER A 85 4.25 59.77 20.57
C SER A 85 4.15 59.27 19.14
N ARG A 86 3.52 60.01 18.24
CA ARG A 86 3.30 59.67 16.82
C ARG A 86 4.43 60.15 15.91
N ARG A 87 5.32 61.01 16.41
CA ARG A 87 6.51 61.46 15.65
C ARG A 87 7.54 60.35 15.52
N PHE A 88 8.57 60.60 14.73
CA PHE A 88 9.77 59.78 14.75
C PHE A 88 10.43 59.89 16.13
N ARG A 89 10.95 58.77 16.64
CA ARG A 89 11.58 58.75 17.97
C ARG A 89 12.97 59.37 17.95
N THR A 90 13.71 59.22 16.84
CA THR A 90 15.07 59.74 16.68
C THR A 90 15.25 60.37 15.30
N ALA A 91 16.22 61.26 15.15
CA ALA A 91 16.60 61.86 13.86
C ALA A 91 16.99 60.80 12.84
N LYS A 92 17.65 59.70 13.29
CA LYS A 92 17.99 58.55 12.46
C LYS A 92 16.78 57.85 11.84
N GLN A 93 15.70 57.71 12.61
CA GLN A 93 14.46 57.14 12.07
C GLN A 93 13.83 58.05 10.98
N MET A 94 13.95 59.38 11.14
CA MET A 94 13.47 60.31 10.12
C MET A 94 14.38 60.26 8.87
N GLU A 95 15.68 60.14 9.01
CA GLU A 95 16.64 59.96 7.92
C GLU A 95 16.34 58.66 7.14
N GLU A 96 16.15 57.52 7.84
CA GLU A 96 15.77 56.26 7.24
C GLU A 96 14.44 56.35 6.50
N ALA A 97 13.46 57.12 7.06
CA ALA A 97 12.18 57.36 6.40
C ALA A 97 12.34 58.16 5.11
N LEU A 98 13.22 59.17 5.13
CA LEU A 98 13.53 60.00 3.95
C LEU A 98 14.28 59.18 2.88
N SER A 99 15.20 58.32 3.28
CA SER A 99 15.91 57.39 2.37
C SER A 99 15.00 56.39 1.70
N HIS A 100 13.87 56.10 2.32
CA HIS A 100 12.85 55.13 1.83
C HIS A 100 11.47 55.74 1.75
N MET A 101 11.37 56.99 1.23
CA MET A 101 10.12 57.75 1.20
C MET A 101 9.01 57.05 0.40
N GLU A 102 9.36 56.17 -0.55
CA GLU A 102 8.41 55.37 -1.32
C GLU A 102 7.52 54.50 -0.43
N LYS A 103 8.04 54.02 0.70
CA LYS A 103 7.28 53.16 1.66
C LYS A 103 6.15 53.94 2.35
N TYR A 104 6.23 55.25 2.37
CA TYR A 104 5.21 56.18 2.92
C TYR A 104 4.20 56.61 1.85
N ASP A 105 4.44 56.27 0.56
CA ASP A 105 3.49 56.52 -0.52
C ASP A 105 2.32 55.51 -0.45
N PRO A 106 1.07 56.00 -0.39
CA PRO A 106 -0.10 55.10 -0.37
C PRO A 106 -0.22 54.23 -1.61
N LYS A 107 0.18 54.75 -2.78
CA LYS A 107 0.15 53.97 -4.04
C LYS A 107 1.17 52.84 -4.01
N TYR A 108 2.37 53.14 -3.56
CA TYR A 108 3.42 52.13 -3.42
C TYR A 108 3.02 51.02 -2.45
N ARG A 109 2.48 51.39 -1.26
CA ARG A 109 2.00 50.41 -0.27
C ARG A 109 0.88 49.53 -0.82
N ARG A 110 -0.05 50.12 -1.60
CA ARG A 110 -1.14 49.36 -2.23
C ARG A 110 -0.60 48.38 -3.27
N LEU A 111 0.34 48.79 -4.12
CA LEU A 111 0.97 47.94 -5.11
C LEU A 111 1.77 46.80 -4.46
N THR A 112 2.57 47.11 -3.45
CA THR A 112 3.35 46.09 -2.72
C THR A 112 2.43 45.07 -2.04
N ASN A 113 1.34 45.51 -1.40
CA ASN A 113 0.36 44.60 -0.80
C ASN A 113 -0.33 43.72 -1.86
N LEU A 114 -0.63 44.27 -3.04
CA LEU A 114 -1.21 43.54 -4.13
C LEU A 114 -0.21 42.48 -4.68
N GLN A 115 1.07 42.84 -4.81
CA GLN A 115 2.12 41.88 -5.23
C GLN A 115 2.29 40.77 -4.22
N ILE A 116 2.28 41.07 -2.92
CA ILE A 116 2.34 40.00 -1.89
C ILE A 116 1.11 39.08 -1.98
N LEU A 117 -0.09 39.68 -2.11
CA LEU A 117 -1.32 38.89 -2.23
C LEU A 117 -1.31 37.99 -3.46
N THR A 118 -0.86 38.48 -4.61
CA THR A 118 -0.76 37.67 -5.82
C THR A 118 0.29 36.57 -5.70
N ALA A 119 1.46 36.86 -5.13
CA ALA A 119 2.50 35.91 -4.89
C ALA A 119 2.04 34.77 -3.95
N THR A 120 1.35 35.11 -2.86
CA THR A 120 0.77 34.13 -1.93
C THR A 120 -0.32 33.30 -2.58
N ALA A 121 -1.19 33.89 -3.41
CA ALA A 121 -2.20 33.17 -4.17
C ALA A 121 -1.57 32.18 -5.16
N TRP A 122 -0.53 32.57 -5.88
CA TRP A 122 0.22 31.67 -6.75
C TRP A 122 0.87 30.52 -5.99
N GLY A 123 1.50 30.81 -4.85
CA GLY A 123 2.07 29.79 -3.96
C GLY A 123 1.03 28.76 -3.53
N PHE A 124 -0.15 29.22 -3.13
CA PHE A 124 -1.27 28.36 -2.76
C PHE A 124 -1.75 27.49 -3.94
N CYS A 125 -1.91 28.09 -5.13
CA CYS A 125 -2.32 27.32 -6.33
C CYS A 125 -1.31 26.24 -6.70
N ILE A 126 0.00 26.52 -6.59
CA ILE A 126 1.04 25.52 -6.84
C ILE A 126 0.96 24.36 -5.84
N LEU A 127 0.85 24.68 -4.54
CA LEU A 127 0.71 23.66 -3.50
C LEU A 127 -0.57 22.82 -3.67
N ALA A 128 -1.69 23.47 -3.99
CA ALA A 128 -2.94 22.79 -4.29
C ALA A 128 -2.80 21.88 -5.53
N GLY A 129 -2.13 22.36 -6.56
CA GLY A 129 -1.84 21.55 -7.77
C GLY A 129 -1.00 20.32 -7.46
N ILE A 130 0.08 20.45 -6.69
CA ILE A 130 0.91 19.33 -6.24
C ILE A 130 0.09 18.34 -5.42
N PHE A 131 -0.75 18.82 -4.51
CA PHE A 131 -1.63 17.98 -3.69
C PHE A 131 -2.62 17.19 -4.55
N LEU A 132 -3.26 17.84 -5.53
CA LEU A 132 -4.20 17.18 -6.44
C LEU A 132 -3.51 16.11 -7.31
N ILE A 133 -2.32 16.41 -7.83
CA ILE A 133 -1.54 15.43 -8.61
C ILE A 133 -1.17 14.24 -7.72
N ALA A 134 -0.66 14.48 -6.52
CA ALA A 134 -0.30 13.41 -5.58
C ALA A 134 -1.51 12.56 -5.17
N SER A 135 -2.67 13.20 -4.96
CA SER A 135 -3.94 12.52 -4.66
C SER A 135 -4.41 11.67 -5.85
N GLY A 136 -4.36 12.24 -7.06
CA GLY A 136 -4.73 11.51 -8.29
C GLY A 136 -3.85 10.29 -8.55
N VAL A 137 -2.53 10.41 -8.36
CA VAL A 137 -1.60 9.28 -8.49
C VAL A 137 -1.91 8.18 -7.45
N ARG A 138 -2.23 8.59 -6.20
CA ARG A 138 -2.61 7.64 -5.14
C ARG A 138 -3.92 6.91 -5.47
N GLN A 139 -4.92 7.66 -5.94
CA GLN A 139 -6.22 7.10 -6.30
C GLN A 139 -6.09 6.12 -7.46
N ARG A 140 -5.38 6.51 -8.53
CA ARG A 140 -5.13 5.65 -9.68
C ARG A 140 -4.38 4.37 -9.28
N GLY A 141 -3.37 4.48 -8.41
CA GLY A 141 -2.66 3.31 -7.90
C GLY A 141 -3.56 2.36 -7.10
N LYS A 142 -4.52 2.90 -6.34
CA LYS A 142 -5.51 2.10 -5.61
C LYS A 142 -6.46 1.37 -6.56
N GLU A 143 -7.00 2.06 -7.55
CA GLU A 143 -7.94 1.49 -8.54
C GLU A 143 -7.26 0.38 -9.36
N LEU A 144 -6.05 0.65 -9.85
CA LEU A 144 -5.26 -0.34 -10.59
C LEU A 144 -4.94 -1.57 -9.73
N TRP A 145 -4.54 -1.35 -8.48
CA TRP A 145 -4.31 -2.46 -7.54
C TRP A 145 -5.57 -3.29 -7.33
N GLN A 146 -6.71 -2.66 -7.09
CA GLN A 146 -7.96 -3.39 -6.85
C GLN A 146 -8.36 -4.27 -8.04
N GLN A 147 -8.14 -3.80 -9.26
CA GLN A 147 -8.41 -4.59 -10.46
C GLN A 147 -7.45 -5.79 -10.55
N GLU A 148 -6.15 -5.55 -10.58
CA GLU A 148 -5.11 -6.58 -10.71
C GLU A 148 -5.17 -7.62 -9.56
N TYR A 149 -5.43 -7.14 -8.35
CA TYR A 149 -5.57 -7.98 -7.17
C TYR A 149 -6.80 -8.89 -7.23
N GLN A 150 -7.93 -8.42 -7.72
CA GLN A 150 -9.13 -9.25 -7.91
C GLN A 150 -8.91 -10.32 -9.00
N GLU A 151 -8.25 -9.97 -10.10
CA GLU A 151 -7.87 -10.90 -11.15
C GLU A 151 -6.93 -11.98 -10.60
N PHE A 152 -5.90 -11.58 -9.85
CA PHE A 152 -4.99 -12.52 -9.18
C PHE A 152 -5.70 -13.43 -8.18
N TYR A 153 -6.63 -12.92 -7.37
CA TYR A 153 -7.36 -13.73 -6.40
C TYR A 153 -8.28 -14.78 -7.06
N ALA A 154 -8.81 -14.49 -8.23
CA ALA A 154 -9.55 -15.48 -9.02
C ALA A 154 -8.64 -16.64 -9.43
N VAL A 155 -7.39 -16.33 -9.81
CA VAL A 155 -6.38 -17.35 -10.13
C VAL A 155 -5.97 -18.16 -8.89
N VAL A 156 -5.78 -17.50 -7.74
CA VAL A 156 -5.50 -18.22 -6.47
C VAL A 156 -6.61 -19.21 -6.14
N GLY A 157 -7.87 -18.81 -6.35
CA GLY A 157 -9.03 -19.68 -6.14
C GLY A 157 -9.05 -20.93 -7.02
N SER A 158 -8.41 -20.91 -8.21
CA SER A 158 -8.28 -22.08 -9.06
C SER A 158 -7.26 -23.09 -8.50
N GLY A 159 -6.30 -22.64 -7.67
CA GLY A 159 -5.20 -23.45 -7.15
C GLY A 159 -4.19 -23.89 -8.24
N ASP A 160 -4.20 -23.25 -9.40
CA ASP A 160 -3.22 -23.48 -10.48
C ASP A 160 -1.89 -22.82 -10.10
N SER A 161 -0.97 -23.63 -9.61
CA SER A 161 0.32 -23.15 -9.09
C SER A 161 1.14 -22.39 -10.14
N GLU A 162 1.12 -22.81 -11.41
CA GLU A 162 1.88 -22.14 -12.47
C GLU A 162 1.31 -20.76 -12.76
N ASN A 163 -0.01 -20.64 -12.86
CA ASN A 163 -0.69 -19.37 -13.05
C ASN A 163 -0.56 -18.46 -11.82
N ILE A 164 -0.68 -18.98 -10.60
CA ILE A 164 -0.47 -18.23 -9.36
C ILE A 164 0.93 -17.61 -9.31
N ILE A 165 1.96 -18.42 -9.63
CA ILE A 165 3.34 -17.93 -9.66
C ILE A 165 3.52 -16.85 -10.72
N ARG A 166 3.01 -17.07 -11.94
CA ARG A 166 3.15 -16.12 -13.05
C ARG A 166 2.47 -14.80 -12.74
N GLU A 167 1.16 -14.84 -12.50
CA GLU A 167 0.34 -13.64 -12.28
C GLU A 167 0.76 -12.89 -11.00
N GLY A 168 1.02 -13.61 -9.91
CA GLY A 168 1.48 -13.01 -8.67
C GLY A 168 2.85 -12.36 -8.81
N THR A 169 3.77 -12.99 -9.56
CA THR A 169 5.10 -12.40 -9.83
C THR A 169 4.99 -11.17 -10.74
N GLU A 170 4.12 -11.19 -11.75
CA GLU A 170 3.84 -10.04 -12.61
C GLU A 170 3.26 -8.89 -11.79
N LEU A 171 2.28 -9.15 -10.92
CA LEU A 171 1.68 -8.16 -10.03
C LEU A 171 2.72 -7.54 -9.08
N LEU A 172 3.57 -8.35 -8.46
CA LEU A 172 4.63 -7.89 -7.56
C LEU A 172 5.69 -7.04 -8.27
N ASN A 173 5.98 -7.31 -9.54
CA ASN A 173 6.96 -6.59 -10.35
C ASN A 173 6.38 -5.37 -11.09
N ASN A 174 5.06 -5.14 -11.04
CA ASN A 174 4.44 -4.02 -11.71
C ASN A 174 4.92 -2.67 -11.14
N SER A 175 5.71 -1.95 -11.93
CA SER A 175 6.33 -0.67 -11.54
C SER A 175 5.31 0.40 -11.15
N SER A 176 4.13 0.38 -11.76
CA SER A 176 3.04 1.32 -11.47
C SER A 176 2.43 1.12 -10.09
N LEU A 177 2.55 -0.09 -9.52
CA LEU A 177 1.98 -0.50 -8.24
C LEU A 177 2.97 -0.44 -7.07
N GLN A 178 4.28 -0.29 -7.33
CA GLN A 178 5.30 -0.25 -6.27
C GLN A 178 5.00 0.79 -5.18
N GLY A 179 4.54 1.97 -5.60
CA GLY A 179 4.17 3.04 -4.67
C GLY A 179 2.94 2.71 -3.81
N TYR A 180 2.03 1.87 -4.31
CA TYR A 180 0.88 1.37 -3.55
C TYR A 180 1.31 0.27 -2.58
N MET A 181 2.00 -0.76 -3.05
CA MET A 181 2.47 -1.89 -2.25
C MET A 181 3.37 -1.46 -1.08
N LYS A 182 4.23 -0.46 -1.28
CA LYS A 182 5.06 0.09 -0.19
C LYS A 182 4.24 0.67 0.96
N ARG A 183 3.03 1.17 0.69
CA ARG A 183 2.13 1.73 1.71
C ARG A 183 1.14 0.72 2.28
N ASN A 184 0.84 -0.34 1.53
CA ASN A 184 -0.14 -1.36 1.88
C ASN A 184 0.57 -2.72 1.97
N LYS A 185 1.40 -2.84 2.98
CA LYS A 185 2.27 -3.99 3.18
C LYS A 185 1.50 -5.29 3.40
N GLU A 186 0.37 -5.23 4.11
CA GLU A 186 -0.49 -6.40 4.36
C GLU A 186 -0.95 -7.05 3.05
N GLN A 187 -1.51 -6.26 2.13
CA GLN A 187 -1.94 -6.79 0.83
C GLN A 187 -0.77 -7.27 -0.04
N LYS A 188 0.42 -6.64 0.09
CA LYS A 188 1.63 -7.17 -0.55
C LYS A 188 2.00 -8.52 0.05
N ALA A 189 1.90 -8.68 1.37
CA ALA A 189 2.19 -9.93 2.06
C ALA A 189 1.28 -11.06 1.61
N GLU A 190 -0.02 -10.79 1.44
CA GLU A 190 -0.98 -11.78 0.93
C GLU A 190 -0.60 -12.29 -0.47
N VAL A 191 -0.21 -11.39 -1.39
CA VAL A 191 0.24 -11.80 -2.73
C VAL A 191 1.55 -12.62 -2.65
N LEU A 192 2.51 -12.18 -1.84
CA LEU A 192 3.76 -12.91 -1.62
C LEU A 192 3.51 -14.30 -1.05
N HIS A 193 2.63 -14.41 -0.05
CA HIS A 193 2.25 -15.70 0.53
C HIS A 193 1.62 -16.61 -0.51
N ALA A 194 0.63 -16.14 -1.27
CA ALA A 194 -0.01 -16.93 -2.31
C ALA A 194 0.97 -17.40 -3.41
N VAL A 195 1.95 -16.56 -3.80
CA VAL A 195 3.03 -16.99 -4.70
C VAL A 195 3.91 -18.06 -4.03
N GLY A 196 4.18 -17.91 -2.74
CA GLY A 196 4.86 -18.92 -1.93
C GLY A 196 4.12 -20.26 -1.94
N ASP A 197 2.80 -20.24 -1.79
CA ASP A 197 1.95 -21.44 -1.88
C ASP A 197 2.06 -22.09 -3.26
N GLY A 198 2.04 -21.30 -4.34
CA GLY A 198 2.26 -21.81 -5.70
C GLY A 198 3.56 -22.57 -5.83
N TYR A 199 4.66 -22.04 -5.30
CA TYR A 199 5.96 -22.73 -5.28
C TYR A 199 5.96 -23.92 -4.35
N PHE A 200 5.29 -23.84 -3.20
CA PHE A 200 5.21 -24.95 -2.25
C PHE A 200 4.49 -26.17 -2.85
N TYR A 201 3.34 -25.95 -3.49
CA TYR A 201 2.58 -27.02 -4.15
C TYR A 201 3.26 -27.55 -5.44
N SER A 202 4.20 -26.78 -5.99
CA SER A 202 5.10 -27.22 -7.07
C SER A 202 6.38 -27.90 -6.54
N GLU A 203 6.44 -28.20 -5.24
CA GLU A 203 7.56 -28.85 -4.55
C GLU A 203 8.89 -28.05 -4.59
N GLN A 204 8.81 -26.75 -4.91
CA GLN A 204 9.96 -25.84 -4.92
C GLN A 204 10.13 -25.15 -3.56
N TYR A 205 10.37 -25.92 -2.51
CA TYR A 205 10.32 -25.49 -1.11
C TYR A 205 11.31 -24.37 -0.76
N ASP A 206 12.52 -24.37 -1.34
CA ASP A 206 13.51 -23.30 -1.12
C ASP A 206 12.98 -21.95 -1.63
N THR A 207 12.34 -21.96 -2.80
CA THR A 207 11.76 -20.73 -3.38
C THR A 207 10.52 -20.30 -2.61
N ALA A 208 9.66 -21.24 -2.22
CA ALA A 208 8.49 -20.97 -1.38
C ALA A 208 8.91 -20.29 -0.06
N GLY A 209 9.95 -20.81 0.60
CA GLY A 209 10.49 -20.23 1.83
C GLY A 209 10.92 -18.78 1.68
N LYS A 210 11.55 -18.41 0.57
CA LYS A 210 11.96 -17.02 0.29
C LYS A 210 10.76 -16.07 0.15
N TYR A 211 9.70 -16.52 -0.51
CA TYR A 211 8.47 -15.73 -0.64
C TYR A 211 7.73 -15.59 0.69
N TYR A 212 7.67 -16.64 1.50
CA TYR A 212 7.09 -16.57 2.85
C TYR A 212 7.90 -15.64 3.78
N GLU A 213 9.23 -15.69 3.72
CA GLU A 213 10.11 -14.77 4.45
C GLU A 213 9.87 -13.32 4.03
N GLU A 214 9.72 -13.06 2.72
CA GLU A 214 9.39 -11.72 2.23
C GLU A 214 7.98 -11.29 2.68
N ALA A 215 6.99 -12.19 2.72
CA ALA A 215 5.66 -11.92 3.26
C ALA A 215 5.75 -11.51 4.75
N LEU A 216 6.52 -12.25 5.55
CA LEU A 216 6.80 -11.93 6.95
C LEU A 216 7.52 -10.60 7.14
N SER A 217 8.37 -10.19 6.21
CA SER A 217 8.99 -8.85 6.22
C SER A 217 7.96 -7.73 6.07
N CYS A 218 6.81 -8.03 5.48
CA CYS A 218 5.68 -7.11 5.30
C CYS A 218 4.67 -7.19 6.46
N ASP A 219 4.40 -8.38 6.96
CA ASP A 219 3.51 -8.65 8.12
C ASP A 219 4.13 -9.73 9.03
N SER A 220 4.96 -9.29 9.97
CA SER A 220 5.66 -10.15 10.91
C SER A 220 4.80 -10.75 12.03
N ARG A 221 3.49 -10.41 12.06
CA ARG A 221 2.56 -10.88 13.11
C ARG A 221 1.67 -12.01 12.65
N ASN A 222 1.71 -12.35 11.38
CA ASN A 222 0.84 -13.36 10.82
C ASN A 222 1.37 -14.77 11.13
N SER A 223 0.67 -15.49 12.02
CA SER A 223 1.04 -16.84 12.45
C SER A 223 0.95 -17.87 11.30
N LEU A 224 0.05 -17.66 10.33
CA LEU A 224 -0.06 -18.50 9.14
C LEU A 224 1.23 -18.45 8.32
N TYR A 225 1.76 -17.24 8.07
CA TYR A 225 2.99 -17.07 7.29
C TYR A 225 4.20 -17.69 7.98
N VAL A 226 4.27 -17.58 9.32
CA VAL A 226 5.34 -18.24 10.09
C VAL A 226 5.23 -19.75 9.96
N ARG A 227 4.03 -20.32 10.14
CA ARG A 227 3.77 -21.75 10.00
C ARG A 227 4.22 -22.26 8.61
N ASP A 228 3.82 -21.58 7.56
CA ASP A 228 4.06 -22.02 6.18
C ASP A 228 5.53 -21.85 5.79
N TYR A 229 6.19 -20.78 6.29
CA TYR A 229 7.64 -20.63 6.16
C TYR A 229 8.39 -21.79 6.83
N MET A 230 8.04 -22.12 8.07
CA MET A 230 8.63 -23.24 8.80
C MET A 230 8.37 -24.57 8.10
N THR A 231 7.16 -24.76 7.57
CA THR A 231 6.78 -25.98 6.82
C THR A 231 7.61 -26.12 5.54
N ALA A 232 7.77 -25.04 4.77
CA ALA A 232 8.60 -25.04 3.57
C ALA A 232 10.08 -25.37 3.89
N MET A 233 10.62 -24.78 4.94
CA MET A 233 11.98 -25.04 5.39
C MET A 233 12.14 -26.48 5.89
N ALA A 234 11.15 -27.03 6.58
CA ALA A 234 11.14 -28.43 7.01
C ALA A 234 11.16 -29.39 5.81
N ARG A 235 10.30 -29.14 4.80
CA ARG A 235 10.24 -29.93 3.56
C ARG A 235 11.52 -29.82 2.72
N ASN A 236 12.20 -28.69 2.74
CA ASN A 236 13.48 -28.50 2.05
C ASN A 236 14.64 -29.32 2.68
N GLY A 237 14.37 -30.09 3.72
CA GLY A 237 15.38 -30.89 4.41
C GLY A 237 16.34 -30.06 5.26
N SER A 238 16.10 -28.77 5.40
CA SER A 238 16.85 -27.93 6.34
C SER A 238 16.49 -28.38 7.76
N PRO A 239 17.45 -28.53 8.67
CA PRO A 239 17.15 -28.77 10.07
C PRO A 239 16.56 -27.49 10.65
N VAL A 240 15.25 -27.30 10.47
CA VAL A 240 14.56 -26.15 11.02
C VAL A 240 14.49 -26.32 12.53
N ASP A 241 15.24 -25.50 13.22
CA ASP A 241 15.02 -25.30 14.63
C ASP A 241 13.81 -24.40 14.79
N VAL A 242 12.65 -25.03 15.00
CA VAL A 242 11.35 -24.37 15.23
C VAL A 242 11.46 -23.25 16.27
N TRP A 243 12.25 -23.45 17.30
CA TRP A 243 12.45 -22.47 18.36
C TRP A 243 13.22 -21.23 17.88
N THR A 244 14.18 -21.40 16.98
CA THR A 244 14.92 -20.29 16.40
C THR A 244 13.99 -19.41 15.55
N ILE A 245 13.20 -19.98 14.64
CA ILE A 245 12.27 -19.24 13.81
C ILE A 245 11.19 -18.58 14.69
N GLN A 246 10.61 -19.29 15.63
CA GLN A 246 9.61 -18.73 16.54
C GLN A 246 10.18 -17.59 17.38
N SER A 247 11.47 -17.63 17.73
CA SER A 247 12.14 -16.55 18.47
C SER A 247 12.39 -15.32 17.60
N GLU A 248 12.50 -15.46 16.29
CA GLU A 248 12.63 -14.35 15.34
C GLU A 248 11.30 -13.63 15.12
N TYR A 249 10.16 -14.35 15.27
CA TYR A 249 8.81 -13.80 15.11
C TYR A 249 7.96 -13.99 16.38
N PRO A 250 8.36 -13.40 17.53
CA PRO A 250 7.70 -13.66 18.81
C PRO A 250 6.25 -13.13 18.88
N GLU A 251 5.89 -12.18 18.01
CA GLU A 251 4.54 -11.61 17.94
C GLU A 251 3.58 -12.46 17.09
N ALA A 252 4.10 -13.37 16.28
CA ALA A 252 3.36 -14.32 15.46
C ALA A 252 3.38 -15.71 16.11
N ALA A 253 2.84 -15.80 17.32
CA ALA A 253 2.81 -17.06 18.05
C ALA A 253 1.98 -18.10 17.27
N ILE A 254 2.66 -19.16 16.80
CA ILE A 254 1.98 -20.35 16.29
C ILE A 254 1.50 -21.19 17.47
N ASP A 255 0.37 -21.84 17.30
CA ASP A 255 -0.17 -22.73 18.30
C ASP A 255 0.63 -24.02 18.45
N GLU A 256 0.31 -24.80 19.48
CA GLU A 256 1.00 -26.06 19.76
C GLU A 256 0.76 -27.09 18.65
N ALA A 257 -0.44 -27.14 18.08
CA ALA A 257 -0.78 -28.06 17.00
C ALA A 257 0.01 -27.77 15.73
N ALA A 258 0.11 -26.49 15.34
CA ALA A 258 0.91 -26.07 14.19
C ALA A 258 2.41 -26.35 14.41
N THR A 259 2.91 -26.19 15.65
CA THR A 259 4.29 -26.53 16.01
C THR A 259 4.57 -28.02 15.81
N VAL A 260 3.67 -28.89 16.30
CA VAL A 260 3.78 -30.34 16.16
C VAL A 260 3.67 -30.76 14.69
N PHE A 261 2.78 -30.12 13.91
CA PHE A 261 2.67 -30.36 12.48
C PHE A 261 3.97 -30.05 11.71
N VAL A 262 4.62 -28.92 12.01
CA VAL A 262 5.92 -28.59 11.39
C VAL A 262 6.99 -29.62 11.77
N GLN A 263 6.97 -30.15 13.00
CA GLN A 263 7.85 -31.24 13.39
C GLN A 263 7.56 -32.52 12.59
N ALA A 264 6.28 -32.85 12.36
CA ALA A 264 5.89 -33.98 11.49
C ALA A 264 6.44 -33.81 10.08
N GLN A 265 6.34 -32.64 9.48
CA GLN A 265 6.92 -32.33 8.17
C GLN A 265 8.45 -32.51 8.15
N SER A 266 9.13 -32.09 9.23
CA SER A 266 10.59 -32.29 9.36
C SER A 266 10.97 -33.75 9.47
N MET A 267 10.19 -34.59 10.18
CA MET A 267 10.43 -36.03 10.28
C MET A 267 10.16 -36.72 8.94
N TYR A 268 9.10 -36.30 8.24
CA TYR A 268 8.82 -36.81 6.89
C TYR A 268 10.00 -36.50 5.92
N ALA A 269 10.50 -35.30 5.88
CA ALA A 269 11.63 -34.89 5.04
C ALA A 269 12.93 -35.66 5.37
N LYS A 270 13.09 -36.13 6.62
CA LYS A 270 14.21 -37.01 7.06
C LYS A 270 13.98 -38.47 6.76
N GLY A 271 12.82 -38.85 6.26
CA GLY A 271 12.45 -40.26 6.00
C GLY A 271 12.03 -41.03 7.26
N ASP A 272 11.84 -40.37 8.39
CA ASP A 272 11.32 -41.03 9.61
C ASP A 272 9.78 -41.01 9.62
N GLN A 273 9.24 -41.91 8.78
CA GLN A 273 7.79 -42.01 8.57
C GLN A 273 7.03 -42.36 9.85
N LYS A 274 7.60 -43.18 10.74
CA LYS A 274 6.93 -43.59 12.00
C LYS A 274 6.74 -42.40 12.95
N SER A 275 7.79 -41.64 13.14
CA SER A 275 7.72 -40.42 13.96
C SER A 275 6.79 -39.38 13.31
N ALA A 276 6.82 -39.24 11.98
CA ALA A 276 5.95 -38.31 11.26
C ALA A 276 4.45 -38.64 11.47
N VAL A 277 4.04 -39.93 11.34
CA VAL A 277 2.65 -40.37 11.58
C VAL A 277 2.24 -40.08 13.03
N SER A 278 3.08 -40.44 14.01
CA SER A 278 2.76 -40.19 15.42
C SER A 278 2.59 -38.72 15.75
N LEU A 279 3.39 -37.85 15.11
CA LEU A 279 3.27 -36.40 15.25
C LEU A 279 2.02 -35.84 14.54
N CYS A 280 1.61 -36.42 13.40
CA CYS A 280 0.34 -36.08 12.77
C CYS A 280 -0.85 -36.36 13.70
N GLU A 281 -0.89 -37.57 14.30
CA GLU A 281 -1.92 -37.97 15.27
C GLU A 281 -1.93 -37.02 16.48
N GLU A 282 -0.74 -36.65 16.99
CA GLU A 282 -0.60 -35.71 18.09
C GLU A 282 -1.13 -34.33 17.71
N ALA A 283 -0.79 -33.82 16.52
CA ALA A 283 -1.25 -32.52 16.02
C ALA A 283 -2.76 -32.50 15.84
N LEU A 284 -3.38 -33.55 15.26
CA LEU A 284 -4.83 -33.68 15.15
C LEU A 284 -5.52 -33.69 16.51
N GLY A 285 -4.91 -34.30 17.51
CA GLY A 285 -5.44 -34.32 18.90
C GLY A 285 -5.44 -32.95 19.58
N LYS A 286 -4.63 -32.01 19.11
CA LYS A 286 -4.47 -30.66 19.67
C LYS A 286 -5.15 -29.57 18.83
N SER A 287 -5.33 -29.80 17.54
CA SER A 287 -5.86 -28.79 16.62
C SER A 287 -7.38 -28.71 16.67
N MET A 288 -7.89 -27.47 16.66
CA MET A 288 -9.30 -27.13 16.45
C MET A 288 -9.52 -26.44 15.10
N ASP A 289 -8.47 -26.25 14.31
CA ASP A 289 -8.48 -25.58 13.02
C ASP A 289 -8.72 -26.61 11.90
N ALA A 290 -9.81 -26.40 11.14
CA ALA A 290 -10.19 -27.31 10.06
C ALA A 290 -9.19 -27.30 8.91
N GLU A 291 -8.62 -26.13 8.57
CA GLU A 291 -7.63 -25.99 7.49
C GLU A 291 -6.33 -26.73 7.87
N LEU A 292 -5.81 -26.50 9.08
CA LEU A 292 -4.65 -27.22 9.58
C LEU A 292 -4.89 -28.73 9.61
N ASN A 293 -6.07 -29.16 10.08
CA ASN A 293 -6.42 -30.59 10.10
C ASN A 293 -6.46 -31.19 8.69
N ALA A 294 -6.96 -30.45 7.70
CA ALA A 294 -6.93 -30.91 6.32
C ALA A 294 -5.49 -31.08 5.81
N GLN A 295 -4.59 -30.17 6.14
CA GLN A 295 -3.17 -30.27 5.77
C GLN A 295 -2.47 -31.45 6.49
N ILE A 296 -2.82 -31.71 7.75
CA ILE A 296 -2.30 -32.88 8.49
C ILE A 296 -2.75 -34.18 7.82
N TYR A 297 -4.04 -34.30 7.48
CA TYR A 297 -4.56 -35.47 6.79
C TYR A 297 -3.94 -35.66 5.39
N LEU A 298 -3.60 -34.59 4.69
CA LEU A 298 -2.86 -34.71 3.42
C LEU A 298 -1.44 -35.25 3.63
N LEU A 299 -0.76 -34.86 4.70
CA LEU A 299 0.55 -35.41 5.05
C LEU A 299 0.42 -36.89 5.44
N GLU A 300 -0.60 -37.25 6.21
CA GLU A 300 -0.86 -38.67 6.52
C GLU A 300 -1.12 -39.51 5.25
N ALA A 301 -1.89 -38.93 4.31
CA ALA A 301 -2.12 -39.59 3.02
C ALA A 301 -0.83 -39.85 2.24
N GLU A 302 0.10 -38.87 2.19
CA GLU A 302 1.42 -39.05 1.59
C GLU A 302 2.23 -40.14 2.31
N LEU A 303 2.24 -40.10 3.65
CA LEU A 303 2.96 -41.09 4.47
C LEU A 303 2.44 -42.54 4.26
N TYR A 304 1.12 -42.71 4.24
CA TYR A 304 0.50 -44.03 4.01
C TYR A 304 0.73 -44.54 2.60
N LEU A 305 0.74 -43.67 1.57
CA LEU A 305 1.09 -44.04 0.20
C LEU A 305 2.53 -44.58 0.13
N GLU A 306 3.48 -43.89 0.75
CA GLU A 306 4.88 -44.34 0.77
C GLU A 306 5.08 -45.68 1.53
N GLN A 307 4.20 -45.97 2.51
CA GLN A 307 4.17 -47.22 3.22
C GLN A 307 3.47 -48.35 2.44
N GLY A 308 2.81 -48.04 1.33
CA GLY A 308 1.99 -48.96 0.56
C GLY A 308 0.62 -49.27 1.20
N ASP A 309 0.20 -48.48 2.22
CA ASP A 309 -1.13 -48.58 2.82
C ASP A 309 -2.12 -47.68 2.08
N ILE A 310 -2.56 -48.17 0.96
CA ILE A 310 -3.40 -47.48 0.01
C ILE A 310 -4.75 -47.08 0.60
N ASN A 311 -5.34 -47.96 1.42
CA ASN A 311 -6.66 -47.71 2.01
C ASN A 311 -6.60 -46.56 3.02
N SER A 312 -5.63 -46.60 3.93
CA SER A 312 -5.43 -45.53 4.90
C SER A 312 -5.10 -44.20 4.23
N ALA A 313 -4.30 -44.23 3.13
CA ALA A 313 -4.00 -43.02 2.35
C ALA A 313 -5.26 -42.38 1.74
N ALA A 314 -6.09 -43.17 1.12
CA ALA A 314 -7.32 -42.69 0.51
C ALA A 314 -8.35 -42.21 1.55
N ASP A 315 -8.46 -42.88 2.71
CA ASP A 315 -9.29 -42.46 3.82
C ASP A 315 -8.81 -41.14 4.42
N ALA A 316 -7.52 -40.93 4.62
CA ALA A 316 -6.94 -39.69 5.07
C ALA A 316 -7.22 -38.54 4.07
N ALA A 317 -6.99 -38.77 2.77
CA ALA A 317 -7.31 -37.80 1.74
C ALA A 317 -8.81 -37.43 1.73
N ALA A 318 -9.70 -38.38 1.94
CA ALA A 318 -11.13 -38.12 2.04
C ALA A 318 -11.51 -37.33 3.31
N GLN A 319 -10.79 -37.52 4.42
CA GLN A 319 -10.99 -36.67 5.62
C GLN A 319 -10.53 -35.23 5.36
N ALA A 320 -9.39 -35.05 4.66
CA ALA A 320 -8.92 -33.73 4.27
C ALA A 320 -10.00 -32.96 3.46
N VAL A 321 -10.58 -33.59 2.44
CA VAL A 321 -11.62 -32.98 1.60
C VAL A 321 -12.88 -32.63 2.39
N LYS A 322 -13.27 -33.41 3.39
CA LYS A 322 -14.43 -33.07 4.25
C LYS A 322 -14.23 -31.81 5.07
N LEU A 323 -12.98 -31.48 5.38
CA LEU A 323 -12.63 -30.32 6.20
C LEU A 323 -12.34 -29.09 5.35
N ASP A 324 -11.75 -29.28 4.17
CA ASP A 324 -11.38 -28.21 3.25
C ASP A 324 -11.54 -28.70 1.79
N GLU A 325 -12.45 -28.03 1.07
CA GLU A 325 -12.69 -28.27 -0.37
C GLU A 325 -11.87 -27.31 -1.26
N SER A 326 -10.76 -26.75 -0.75
CA SER A 326 -9.87 -25.93 -1.58
C SER A 326 -9.32 -26.71 -2.77
N SER A 327 -8.96 -26.00 -3.84
CA SER A 327 -8.50 -26.66 -5.08
C SER A 327 -7.25 -27.51 -4.84
N ASN A 328 -6.37 -27.09 -3.95
CA ASN A 328 -5.15 -27.82 -3.61
C ASN A 328 -5.45 -29.13 -2.87
N VAL A 329 -6.37 -29.09 -1.92
CA VAL A 329 -6.80 -30.31 -1.18
C VAL A 329 -7.50 -31.29 -2.12
N LEU A 330 -8.42 -30.82 -2.94
CA LEU A 330 -9.12 -31.64 -3.93
C LEU A 330 -8.14 -32.29 -4.92
N ARG A 331 -7.17 -31.54 -5.42
CA ARG A 331 -6.18 -32.06 -6.40
C ARG A 331 -5.28 -33.11 -5.78
N LYS A 332 -4.78 -32.89 -4.57
CA LYS A 332 -4.00 -33.88 -3.83
C LYS A 332 -4.82 -35.16 -3.56
N ALA A 333 -6.07 -35.01 -3.11
CA ALA A 333 -6.97 -36.13 -2.88
C ALA A 333 -7.29 -36.91 -4.17
N ALA A 334 -7.49 -36.21 -5.28
CA ALA A 334 -7.71 -36.83 -6.59
C ALA A 334 -6.50 -37.69 -7.04
N VAL A 335 -5.29 -37.14 -6.89
CA VAL A 335 -4.03 -37.84 -7.21
C VAL A 335 -3.86 -39.08 -6.31
N THR A 336 -4.11 -38.92 -5.00
CA THR A 336 -4.03 -40.06 -4.04
C THR A 336 -5.02 -41.16 -4.39
N ALA A 337 -6.27 -40.82 -4.66
CA ALA A 337 -7.28 -41.82 -5.06
C ALA A 337 -6.94 -42.47 -6.42
N TYR A 338 -6.37 -41.72 -7.37
CA TYR A 338 -5.89 -42.28 -8.64
C TYR A 338 -4.74 -43.24 -8.42
N GLN A 339 -3.76 -42.91 -7.59
CA GLN A 339 -2.64 -43.80 -7.24
C GLN A 339 -3.16 -45.07 -6.53
N ALA A 340 -4.07 -44.93 -5.59
CA ALA A 340 -4.76 -46.04 -4.94
C ALA A 340 -5.38 -46.99 -5.98
N GLY A 341 -6.08 -46.46 -6.97
CA GLY A 341 -6.63 -47.24 -8.08
C GLY A 341 -5.60 -47.95 -8.93
N ASN A 342 -4.44 -47.34 -9.16
CA ASN A 342 -3.37 -47.98 -9.95
C ASN A 342 -2.73 -49.18 -9.25
N GLU A 343 -2.61 -49.11 -7.94
CA GLU A 343 -1.97 -50.19 -7.14
C GLU A 343 -2.95 -51.30 -6.74
N GLU A 344 -4.27 -51.04 -6.80
CA GLU A 344 -5.29 -52.02 -6.44
C GLU A 344 -5.39 -53.12 -7.51
N ARG A 345 -5.44 -54.36 -7.06
CA ARG A 345 -5.53 -55.55 -7.93
C ARG A 345 -6.96 -56.02 -8.21
N ILE A 346 -7.89 -55.69 -7.31
CA ILE A 346 -9.29 -56.10 -7.42
C ILE A 346 -10.04 -55.08 -8.28
N GLY A 347 -10.46 -55.49 -9.47
CA GLY A 347 -11.04 -54.55 -10.45
C GLY A 347 -12.25 -53.74 -9.95
N THR A 348 -13.10 -54.29 -9.10
CA THR A 348 -14.23 -53.57 -8.50
C THR A 348 -13.76 -52.49 -7.54
N VAL A 349 -12.79 -52.75 -6.69
CA VAL A 349 -12.20 -51.79 -5.73
C VAL A 349 -11.38 -50.73 -6.49
N LYS A 350 -10.59 -51.19 -7.46
CA LYS A 350 -9.85 -50.32 -8.39
C LYS A 350 -10.74 -49.25 -9.03
N ASN A 351 -11.88 -49.70 -9.60
CA ASN A 351 -12.84 -48.78 -10.20
C ASN A 351 -13.54 -47.84 -9.18
N GLN A 352 -13.64 -48.26 -7.93
CA GLN A 352 -14.16 -47.40 -6.87
C GLN A 352 -13.21 -46.23 -6.60
N TRP A 353 -11.90 -46.46 -6.51
CA TRP A 353 -10.89 -45.44 -6.35
C TRP A 353 -10.87 -44.46 -7.54
N TYR A 354 -10.93 -44.96 -8.76
CA TYR A 354 -11.00 -44.11 -9.94
C TYR A 354 -12.27 -43.25 -10.00
N ARG A 355 -13.41 -43.78 -9.55
CA ARG A 355 -14.64 -42.97 -9.43
C ARG A 355 -14.51 -41.90 -8.37
N GLN A 356 -13.83 -42.19 -7.27
CA GLN A 356 -13.57 -41.18 -6.23
C GLN A 356 -12.62 -40.09 -6.73
N ALA A 357 -11.55 -40.46 -7.41
CA ALA A 357 -10.66 -39.50 -8.07
C ALA A 357 -11.42 -38.61 -9.08
N LEU A 358 -12.30 -39.24 -9.89
CA LEU A 358 -13.12 -38.53 -10.86
C LEU A 358 -14.04 -37.52 -10.16
N ALA A 359 -14.68 -37.90 -9.05
CA ALA A 359 -15.55 -37.00 -8.29
C ALA A 359 -14.79 -35.77 -7.81
N TYR A 360 -13.54 -35.91 -7.35
CA TYR A 360 -12.72 -34.77 -6.94
C TYR A 360 -12.36 -33.85 -8.13
N TYR A 361 -12.00 -34.42 -9.29
CA TYR A 361 -11.78 -33.62 -10.50
C TYR A 361 -13.06 -32.97 -11.03
N GLU A 362 -14.22 -33.60 -10.86
CA GLU A 362 -15.51 -32.97 -11.18
C GLU A 362 -15.80 -31.76 -10.27
N MET A 363 -15.49 -31.87 -8.97
CA MET A 363 -15.58 -30.74 -8.03
C MET A 363 -14.62 -29.61 -8.44
N LEU A 364 -13.39 -29.92 -8.84
CA LEU A 364 -12.43 -28.94 -9.37
C LEU A 364 -12.95 -28.22 -10.62
N CYS A 365 -13.50 -28.99 -11.57
CA CYS A 365 -14.05 -28.46 -12.81
C CYS A 365 -15.35 -27.66 -12.64
N GLN A 366 -16.02 -27.75 -11.47
CA GLN A 366 -17.18 -26.93 -11.15
C GLN A 366 -16.79 -25.57 -10.55
N LYS A 367 -15.52 -25.39 -10.17
CA LYS A 367 -15.01 -24.10 -9.71
C LYS A 367 -14.81 -23.14 -10.88
N ASN A 368 -14.70 -21.87 -10.55
CA ASN A 368 -14.38 -20.86 -11.55
C ASN A 368 -12.96 -21.10 -12.09
N ASP A 369 -12.86 -21.18 -13.42
CA ASP A 369 -11.60 -21.31 -14.16
C ASP A 369 -10.76 -22.55 -13.75
N PRO A 370 -11.23 -23.78 -14.05
CA PRO A 370 -10.48 -25.00 -13.78
C PRO A 370 -9.19 -25.05 -14.61
N SER A 371 -8.08 -25.51 -14.00
CA SER A 371 -6.79 -25.59 -14.67
C SER A 371 -6.82 -26.58 -15.85
N TYR A 372 -5.83 -26.46 -16.75
CA TYR A 372 -5.63 -27.41 -17.84
C TYR A 372 -5.49 -28.85 -17.28
N GLU A 373 -4.71 -29.02 -16.23
CA GLU A 373 -4.44 -30.32 -15.59
C GLU A 373 -5.69 -30.93 -14.95
N ASP A 374 -6.56 -30.12 -14.34
CA ASP A 374 -7.80 -30.59 -13.72
C ASP A 374 -8.78 -31.12 -14.78
N ARG A 375 -8.91 -30.39 -15.90
CA ARG A 375 -9.75 -30.82 -17.03
C ARG A 375 -9.19 -32.06 -17.71
N LEU A 376 -7.87 -32.12 -17.89
CA LEU A 376 -7.20 -33.29 -18.45
C LEU A 376 -7.33 -34.50 -17.51
N GLY A 377 -7.09 -34.33 -16.21
CA GLY A 377 -7.27 -35.35 -15.21
C GLY A 377 -8.67 -35.96 -15.22
N ARG A 378 -9.71 -35.11 -15.29
CA ARG A 378 -11.11 -35.56 -15.46
C ARG A 378 -11.28 -36.39 -16.73
N ALA A 379 -10.78 -35.92 -17.87
CA ALA A 379 -10.92 -36.63 -19.13
C ALA A 379 -10.23 -37.98 -19.10
N LEU A 380 -9.02 -38.06 -18.54
CA LEU A 380 -8.26 -39.32 -18.45
C LEU A 380 -8.93 -40.33 -17.50
N LEU A 381 -9.53 -39.90 -16.41
CA LEU A 381 -10.26 -40.77 -15.51
C LEU A 381 -11.56 -41.30 -16.12
N LEU A 382 -12.28 -40.45 -16.87
CA LEU A 382 -13.42 -40.91 -17.65
C LEU A 382 -13.01 -42.03 -18.63
N ARG A 383 -11.89 -41.82 -19.33
CA ARG A 383 -11.33 -42.82 -20.25
C ARG A 383 -10.96 -44.16 -19.53
N VAL A 384 -10.27 -44.10 -18.39
CA VAL A 384 -9.89 -45.28 -17.59
C VAL A 384 -11.11 -46.04 -17.10
N LEU A 385 -12.23 -45.35 -16.87
CA LEU A 385 -13.50 -45.95 -16.48
C LEU A 385 -14.34 -46.47 -17.68
N GLY A 386 -13.83 -46.44 -18.90
CA GLY A 386 -14.50 -46.88 -20.12
C GLY A 386 -15.56 -45.87 -20.62
N LYS A 387 -15.60 -44.65 -20.11
CA LYS A 387 -16.53 -43.60 -20.53
C LYS A 387 -15.91 -42.76 -21.65
N TYR A 388 -15.61 -43.37 -22.78
CA TYR A 388 -14.83 -42.75 -23.85
C TYR A 388 -15.51 -41.52 -24.46
N ARG A 389 -16.86 -41.56 -24.60
CA ARG A 389 -17.63 -40.39 -25.14
C ARG A 389 -17.55 -39.21 -24.22
N ASP A 390 -17.82 -39.43 -22.92
CA ASP A 390 -17.75 -38.33 -21.92
C ASP A 390 -16.33 -37.73 -21.87
N SER A 391 -15.29 -38.60 -21.98
CA SER A 391 -13.89 -38.15 -22.06
C SER A 391 -13.63 -37.30 -23.32
N THR A 392 -14.13 -37.76 -24.48
CA THR A 392 -13.98 -37.03 -25.75
C THR A 392 -14.65 -35.68 -25.70
N ASP A 393 -15.83 -35.57 -25.11
CA ASP A 393 -16.55 -34.28 -24.95
C ASP A 393 -15.72 -33.27 -24.17
N VAL A 394 -15.13 -33.68 -23.05
CA VAL A 394 -14.22 -32.82 -22.26
C VAL A 394 -12.98 -32.41 -23.07
N LEU A 395 -12.37 -33.32 -23.81
CA LEU A 395 -11.19 -33.06 -24.61
C LEU A 395 -11.48 -32.14 -25.83
N GLU A 396 -12.65 -32.28 -26.45
CA GLU A 396 -13.06 -31.38 -27.55
C GLU A 396 -13.34 -29.94 -27.04
N GLU A 397 -13.88 -29.78 -25.84
CA GLU A 397 -13.95 -28.47 -25.17
C GLU A 397 -12.53 -27.91 -24.91
N MET A 398 -11.62 -28.72 -24.37
CA MET A 398 -10.24 -28.31 -24.14
C MET A 398 -9.52 -27.91 -25.44
N LYS A 399 -9.81 -28.57 -26.55
CA LYS A 399 -9.21 -28.27 -27.85
C LYS A 399 -9.62 -26.88 -28.39
N ILE A 400 -10.77 -26.37 -27.99
CA ILE A 400 -11.19 -25.01 -28.34
C ILE A 400 -10.27 -23.99 -27.68
N ASP A 401 -9.94 -24.21 -26.39
CA ASP A 401 -9.09 -23.31 -25.63
C ASP A 401 -7.60 -23.51 -25.96
N TYR A 402 -7.19 -24.76 -26.27
CA TYR A 402 -5.82 -25.15 -26.56
C TYR A 402 -5.68 -25.78 -27.97
N PRO A 403 -5.97 -25.06 -29.08
CA PRO A 403 -6.07 -25.62 -30.43
C PRO A 403 -4.77 -26.20 -30.99
N LYS A 404 -3.62 -25.82 -30.41
CA LYS A 404 -2.30 -26.29 -30.83
C LYS A 404 -1.76 -27.41 -29.94
N ASP A 405 -2.48 -27.81 -28.91
CA ASP A 405 -2.04 -28.87 -28.02
C ASP A 405 -2.23 -30.25 -28.65
N TYR A 406 -1.12 -30.88 -29.07
CA TYR A 406 -1.12 -32.19 -29.65
C TYR A 406 -1.53 -33.28 -28.64
N LYS A 407 -1.34 -33.09 -27.34
CA LYS A 407 -1.71 -34.07 -26.30
C LYS A 407 -3.22 -34.25 -26.25
N VAL A 408 -3.96 -33.14 -26.25
CA VAL A 408 -5.43 -33.17 -26.29
C VAL A 408 -5.91 -33.94 -27.52
N GLN A 409 -5.37 -33.61 -28.70
CA GLN A 409 -5.73 -34.32 -29.94
C GLN A 409 -5.38 -35.80 -29.92
N MET A 410 -4.23 -36.13 -29.36
CA MET A 410 -3.79 -37.55 -29.20
C MET A 410 -4.76 -38.36 -28.32
N TRP A 411 -5.21 -37.79 -27.19
CA TRP A 411 -6.16 -38.45 -26.30
C TRP A 411 -7.52 -38.63 -26.93
N ILE A 412 -8.01 -37.67 -27.75
CA ILE A 412 -9.22 -37.84 -28.55
C ILE A 412 -9.10 -39.03 -29.49
N CYS A 413 -7.97 -39.14 -30.20
CA CYS A 413 -7.71 -40.30 -31.09
C CYS A 413 -7.72 -41.61 -30.32
N TYR A 414 -7.09 -41.67 -29.16
CA TYR A 414 -7.07 -42.87 -28.34
C TYR A 414 -8.46 -43.26 -27.83
N ASN A 415 -9.31 -42.31 -27.49
CA ASN A 415 -10.68 -42.60 -27.09
C ASN A 415 -11.47 -43.26 -28.24
N TYR A 416 -11.36 -42.75 -29.46
CA TYR A 416 -12.00 -43.35 -30.63
C TYR A 416 -11.50 -44.73 -30.93
N LEU A 417 -10.17 -45.02 -30.77
CA LEU A 417 -9.58 -46.33 -30.94
C LEU A 417 -10.08 -47.34 -29.92
N ASP A 418 -10.13 -46.96 -28.65
CA ASP A 418 -10.57 -47.83 -27.58
C ASP A 418 -12.09 -48.09 -27.66
N GLU A 419 -12.91 -47.09 -27.96
CA GLU A 419 -14.36 -47.26 -28.19
C GLU A 419 -14.62 -48.22 -29.36
N ALA A 420 -13.94 -48.06 -30.49
CA ALA A 420 -14.06 -48.94 -31.64
C ALA A 420 -13.60 -50.38 -31.33
N SER A 421 -12.59 -50.55 -30.46
CA SER A 421 -12.12 -51.87 -30.01
C SER A 421 -13.14 -52.59 -29.12
N GLU A 422 -13.79 -51.88 -28.21
CA GLU A 422 -14.86 -52.43 -27.36
C GLU A 422 -16.13 -52.79 -28.14
N GLU A 423 -16.50 -51.97 -29.11
CA GLU A 423 -17.64 -52.28 -29.99
C GLU A 423 -17.37 -53.41 -30.99
N GLY A 424 -16.18 -54.01 -30.99
CA GLY A 424 -15.83 -55.12 -31.88
C GLY A 424 -15.70 -54.75 -33.35
N THR A 425 -15.68 -53.47 -33.68
CA THR A 425 -15.62 -52.98 -35.06
C THR A 425 -14.25 -53.19 -35.68
N TYR A 426 -13.19 -53.42 -34.91
CA TYR A 426 -11.82 -53.74 -35.39
C TYR A 426 -11.58 -55.23 -35.69
N SER A 427 -12.45 -56.11 -35.29
CA SER A 427 -12.27 -57.57 -35.53
C SER A 427 -12.49 -57.96 -37.01
N ASN A 428 -12.92 -57.08 -37.86
CA ASN A 428 -13.25 -57.35 -39.29
C ASN A 428 -12.28 -56.70 -40.30
N VAL A 429 -11.15 -56.12 -39.85
CA VAL A 429 -10.11 -55.57 -40.72
C VAL A 429 -8.80 -56.33 -40.50
N SER A 430 -8.80 -57.58 -40.80
CA SER A 430 -7.60 -58.43 -41.01
C SER A 430 -7.59 -59.07 -42.37
#